data_e315dee25e1292909b3886c270694aec
#
_entry.id   e315dee25e1292909b3886c270694aec
#
_cell.length_a   1.000
_cell.length_b   1.000
_cell.length_c   1.000
_cell.angle_alpha   90.00
_cell.angle_beta   90.00
_cell.angle_gamma   90.00
#
_symmetry.space_group_name_H-M   'P 1'
#
loop_
_entity.id
_entity.type
_entity.pdbx_description
1 polymer ?
#
loop_
_entity_poly.entity_id
_entity_poly.type
_entity_poly.pdbx_seq_one_letter_code
_entity_poly.pdbx_strand_id
1 'polypeptide(L)'
;MATPWRTLDSIDIDEGRLDLRQRGETDFLITINGRVLMNASANMSEIALAELACESLKNKKNPRVLVGGLGMGFTLKAALDNLAADAEVVVAELNPIIVKWCRGPLAHLTGGAVD
;
A
#
# COMPACT_ATOMS: atom_id res chain seq x y z
N MET A 1 -24.54 -16.11 4.51
CA MET A 1 -24.74 -14.64 4.48
C MET A 1 -23.43 -13.95 4.16
N ALA A 2 -23.48 -12.93 3.32
CA ALA A 2 -22.33 -12.13 3.02
C ALA A 2 -21.96 -11.24 4.23
N THR A 3 -20.69 -11.13 4.54
CA THR A 3 -20.20 -10.20 5.55
C THR A 3 -20.32 -8.77 5.01
N PRO A 4 -20.95 -7.86 5.73
CA PRO A 4 -21.10 -6.49 5.23
C PRO A 4 -19.79 -5.72 5.29
N TRP A 5 -19.65 -4.73 4.41
CA TRP A 5 -18.59 -3.74 4.47
C TRP A 5 -18.87 -2.76 5.62
N ARG A 6 -17.83 -2.39 6.33
CA ARG A 6 -17.91 -1.36 7.37
C ARG A 6 -16.83 -0.31 7.14
N THR A 7 -17.14 0.93 7.44
CA THR A 7 -16.18 2.03 7.35
C THR A 7 -15.37 2.09 8.64
N LEU A 8 -14.05 1.99 8.51
CA LEU A 8 -13.14 2.07 9.66
C LEU A 8 -12.73 3.50 9.96
N ASP A 9 -12.55 4.31 8.92
CA ASP A 9 -12.10 5.68 9.05
C ASP A 9 -12.53 6.48 7.83
N SER A 10 -12.67 7.79 7.98
CA SER A 10 -13.04 8.71 6.92
C SER A 10 -12.30 10.02 7.12
N ILE A 11 -11.88 10.65 6.03
CA ILE A 11 -11.25 11.96 6.05
C ILE A 11 -11.62 12.73 4.78
N ASP A 12 -11.83 14.02 4.93
CA ASP A 12 -12.02 14.91 3.78
C ASP A 12 -10.67 15.44 3.32
N ILE A 13 -10.39 15.25 2.03
CA ILE A 13 -9.24 15.82 1.35
C ILE A 13 -9.73 16.72 0.21
N ASP A 14 -8.82 17.44 -0.45
CA ASP A 14 -9.21 18.38 -1.50
C ASP A 14 -9.99 17.71 -2.65
N GLU A 15 -9.65 16.46 -2.98
CA GLU A 15 -10.28 15.70 -4.07
C GLU A 15 -11.62 15.06 -3.67
N GLY A 16 -11.96 15.05 -2.38
CA GLY A 16 -13.21 14.47 -1.90
C GLY A 16 -13.05 13.74 -0.57
N ARG A 17 -14.02 12.87 -0.27
CA ARG A 17 -14.02 12.10 0.97
C ARG A 17 -13.37 10.74 0.76
N LEU A 18 -12.27 10.51 1.47
CA LEU A 18 -11.62 9.20 1.53
C LEU A 18 -12.21 8.36 2.65
N ASP A 19 -12.61 7.15 2.34
CA ASP A 19 -13.07 6.17 3.31
C ASP A 19 -12.18 4.93 3.24
N LEU A 20 -11.77 4.43 4.41
CA LEU A 20 -11.17 3.11 4.54
C LEU A 20 -12.26 2.14 4.99
N ARG A 21 -12.51 1.13 4.19
CA ARG A 21 -13.57 0.16 4.45
C ARG A 21 -13.01 -1.25 4.56
N GLN A 22 -13.63 -2.07 5.40
CA GLN A 22 -13.22 -3.44 5.64
C GLN A 22 -14.41 -4.39 5.57
N ARG A 23 -14.15 -5.57 5.01
CA ARG A 23 -15.06 -6.71 5.05
C ARG A 23 -14.27 -7.94 5.46
N GLY A 24 -14.69 -8.60 6.54
CA GLY A 24 -13.89 -9.70 7.11
C GLY A 24 -12.54 -9.20 7.63
N GLU A 25 -11.51 -10.05 7.58
CA GLU A 25 -10.20 -9.72 8.14
C GLU A 25 -9.23 -9.12 7.12
N THR A 26 -9.35 -9.53 5.84
CA THR A 26 -8.35 -9.19 4.82
C THR A 26 -8.89 -8.41 3.64
N ASP A 27 -10.20 -8.23 3.54
CA ASP A 27 -10.80 -7.43 2.46
C ASP A 27 -10.84 -5.97 2.87
N PHE A 28 -10.12 -5.12 2.13
CA PHE A 28 -10.08 -3.68 2.36
C PHE A 28 -10.32 -2.93 1.06
N LEU A 29 -11.02 -1.82 1.17
CA LEU A 29 -11.20 -0.85 0.09
C LEU A 29 -10.81 0.53 0.60
N ILE A 30 -10.18 1.31 -0.26
CA ILE A 30 -10.10 2.76 -0.10
C ILE A 30 -10.99 3.35 -1.19
N THR A 31 -11.98 4.13 -0.78
CA THR A 31 -12.90 4.77 -1.71
C THR A 31 -12.74 6.29 -1.65
N ILE A 32 -13.00 6.95 -2.77
CA ILE A 32 -13.09 8.41 -2.85
C ILE A 32 -14.46 8.79 -3.38
N ASN A 33 -15.22 9.55 -2.59
CA ASN A 33 -16.61 9.90 -2.90
C ASN A 33 -17.46 8.67 -3.28
N GLY A 34 -17.23 7.54 -2.59
CA GLY A 34 -17.95 6.30 -2.82
C GLY A 34 -17.42 5.44 -3.97
N ARG A 35 -16.46 5.93 -4.76
CA ARG A 35 -15.86 5.15 -5.85
C ARG A 35 -14.60 4.46 -5.38
N VAL A 36 -14.40 3.20 -5.79
CA VAL A 36 -13.22 2.43 -5.41
C VAL A 36 -11.96 3.03 -6.02
N LEU A 37 -11.03 3.41 -5.14
CA LEU A 37 -9.71 3.89 -5.53
C LEU A 37 -8.68 2.76 -5.46
N MET A 38 -8.74 1.93 -4.42
CA MET A 38 -7.85 0.80 -4.20
C MET A 38 -8.60 -0.37 -3.58
N ASN A 39 -8.16 -1.59 -3.90
CA ASN A 39 -8.72 -2.83 -3.41
C ASN A 39 -7.59 -3.76 -2.99
N ALA A 40 -7.61 -4.24 -1.76
CA ALA A 40 -6.56 -5.11 -1.23
C ALA A 40 -6.43 -6.45 -1.95
N SER A 41 -7.51 -6.95 -2.56
CA SER A 41 -7.47 -8.22 -3.28
C SER A 41 -6.93 -8.09 -4.72
N ALA A 42 -6.83 -6.86 -5.25
CA ALA A 42 -6.35 -6.59 -6.60
C ALA A 42 -4.95 -5.97 -6.54
N ASN A 43 -3.96 -6.76 -6.12
CA ASN A 43 -2.60 -6.27 -5.84
C ASN A 43 -1.52 -6.82 -6.79
N MET A 44 -1.90 -7.59 -7.82
CA MET A 44 -0.93 -8.26 -8.69
C MET A 44 -0.08 -7.28 -9.49
N SER A 45 -0.66 -6.17 -9.96
CA SER A 45 0.08 -5.18 -10.73
C SER A 45 1.10 -4.43 -9.89
N GLU A 46 0.76 -4.13 -8.62
CA GLU A 46 1.67 -3.46 -7.69
C GLU A 46 2.88 -4.33 -7.37
N ILE A 47 2.65 -5.62 -7.16
CA ILE A 47 3.71 -6.59 -6.89
C ILE A 47 4.58 -6.78 -8.13
N ALA A 48 3.98 -6.96 -9.32
CA ALA A 48 4.70 -7.12 -10.57
C ALA A 48 5.55 -5.90 -10.91
N LEU A 49 5.04 -4.70 -10.65
CA LEU A 49 5.80 -3.47 -10.86
C LEU A 49 7.11 -3.49 -10.07
N ALA A 50 7.03 -3.83 -8.79
CA ALA A 50 8.21 -3.88 -7.93
C ALA A 50 9.17 -4.99 -8.35
N GLU A 51 8.67 -6.17 -8.67
CA GLU A 51 9.51 -7.30 -9.10
C GLU A 51 10.29 -6.97 -10.36
N LEU A 52 9.62 -6.39 -11.37
CA LEU A 52 10.26 -6.02 -12.63
C LEU A 52 11.26 -4.89 -12.46
N ALA A 53 10.90 -3.87 -11.69
CA ALA A 53 11.77 -2.71 -11.49
C ALA A 53 13.02 -3.06 -10.68
N CYS A 54 12.90 -3.96 -9.69
CA CYS A 54 13.99 -4.31 -8.80
C CYS A 54 14.91 -5.40 -9.37
N GLU A 55 14.53 -6.07 -10.45
CA GLU A 55 15.31 -7.17 -10.99
C GLU A 55 16.73 -6.75 -11.36
N SER A 56 16.92 -5.60 -11.99
CA SER A 56 18.22 -5.08 -12.38
C SER A 56 19.08 -4.62 -11.19
N LEU A 57 18.49 -4.54 -10.00
CA LEU A 57 19.16 -4.04 -8.79
C LEU A 57 19.61 -5.15 -7.84
N LYS A 58 19.29 -6.42 -8.13
CA LYS A 58 19.57 -7.55 -7.23
C LYS A 58 21.04 -7.71 -6.88
N ASN A 59 21.93 -7.39 -7.83
CA ASN A 59 23.39 -7.54 -7.66
C ASN A 59 24.10 -6.21 -7.38
N LYS A 60 23.36 -5.12 -7.19
CA LYS A 60 23.95 -3.82 -6.89
C LYS A 60 24.11 -3.63 -5.40
N LYS A 61 25.21 -2.99 -5.01
CA LYS A 61 25.44 -2.59 -3.61
C LYS A 61 24.68 -1.31 -3.31
N ASN A 62 24.04 -1.27 -2.14
CA ASN A 62 23.31 -0.11 -1.67
C ASN A 62 22.32 0.46 -2.71
N PRO A 63 21.45 -0.37 -3.30
CA PRO A 63 20.53 0.14 -4.30
C PRO A 63 19.54 1.11 -3.65
N ARG A 64 19.08 2.10 -4.43
CA ARG A 64 18.14 3.11 -3.97
C ARG A 64 16.91 3.07 -4.89
N VAL A 65 15.73 3.01 -4.28
CA VAL A 65 14.45 2.92 -4.99
C VAL A 65 13.49 3.97 -4.47
N LEU A 66 12.82 4.65 -5.38
CA LEU A 66 11.73 5.57 -5.04
C LEU A 66 10.41 4.93 -5.45
N VAL A 67 9.49 4.81 -4.48
CA VAL A 67 8.12 4.36 -4.74
C VAL A 67 7.21 5.59 -4.77
N GLY A 68 6.61 5.86 -5.91
CA GLY A 68 5.67 6.96 -6.08
C GLY A 68 4.27 6.53 -5.66
N GLY A 69 3.82 7.00 -4.49
CA GLY A 69 2.53 6.61 -3.92
C GLY A 69 2.62 5.34 -3.08
N LEU A 70 2.08 5.39 -1.87
CA LEU A 70 2.11 4.26 -0.95
C LEU A 70 0.95 3.28 -1.18
N GLY A 71 -0.26 3.81 -1.37
CA GLY A 71 -1.47 3.00 -1.47
C GLY A 71 -1.68 2.15 -0.22
N MET A 72 -1.82 0.85 -0.41
CA MET A 72 -1.93 -0.11 0.71
C MET A 72 -0.58 -0.75 1.08
N GLY A 73 0.51 -0.33 0.43
CA GLY A 73 1.86 -0.76 0.75
C GLY A 73 2.34 -1.99 -0.01
N PHE A 74 1.60 -2.51 -0.97
CA PHE A 74 1.99 -3.73 -1.70
C PHE A 74 3.24 -3.53 -2.56
N THR A 75 3.37 -2.40 -3.26
CA THR A 75 4.55 -2.09 -4.05
C THR A 75 5.79 -1.96 -3.16
N LEU A 76 5.66 -1.25 -2.04
CA LEU A 76 6.74 -1.12 -1.06
C LEU A 76 7.15 -2.49 -0.51
N LYS A 77 6.20 -3.31 -0.08
CA LYS A 77 6.48 -4.64 0.46
C LYS A 77 7.21 -5.51 -0.57
N ALA A 78 6.73 -5.53 -1.82
CA ALA A 78 7.35 -6.30 -2.88
C ALA A 78 8.76 -5.79 -3.22
N ALA A 79 8.97 -4.48 -3.20
CA ALA A 79 10.32 -3.91 -3.40
C ALA A 79 11.28 -4.37 -2.29
N LEU A 80 10.86 -4.29 -1.03
CA LEU A 80 11.67 -4.72 0.09
C LEU A 80 11.98 -6.21 0.04
N ASP A 81 11.03 -7.03 -0.39
CA ASP A 81 11.22 -8.49 -0.52
C ASP A 81 12.18 -8.87 -1.66
N ASN A 82 12.31 -8.01 -2.66
CA ASN A 82 13.13 -8.27 -3.84
C ASN A 82 14.51 -7.61 -3.80
N LEU A 83 14.82 -6.88 -2.74
CA LEU A 83 16.09 -6.16 -2.59
C LEU A 83 16.86 -6.69 -1.39
N ALA A 84 18.19 -6.52 -1.45
CA ALA A 84 19.06 -6.88 -0.32
C ALA A 84 18.85 -5.93 0.87
N ALA A 85 19.31 -6.35 2.05
CA ALA A 85 19.12 -5.59 3.29
C ALA A 85 19.76 -4.21 3.30
N ASP A 86 20.75 -3.98 2.44
CA ASP A 86 21.42 -2.68 2.31
C ASP A 86 20.68 -1.68 1.40
N ALA A 87 19.55 -2.09 0.84
CA ALA A 87 18.76 -1.22 -0.04
C ALA A 87 18.10 -0.09 0.75
N GLU A 88 18.02 1.07 0.10
CA GLU A 88 17.24 2.20 0.59
C GLU A 88 16.01 2.36 -0.28
N VAL A 89 14.82 2.25 0.33
CA VAL A 89 13.55 2.45 -0.36
C VAL A 89 12.86 3.67 0.25
N VAL A 90 12.61 4.66 -0.59
CA VAL A 90 11.91 5.89 -0.21
C VAL A 90 10.53 5.90 -0.84
N VAL A 91 9.52 6.18 -0.05
CA VAL A 91 8.13 6.30 -0.53
C VAL A 91 7.72 7.76 -0.50
N ALA A 92 7.24 8.26 -1.63
CA ALA A 92 6.65 9.58 -1.73
C ALA A 92 5.13 9.44 -1.72
N GLU A 93 4.50 9.84 -0.62
CA GLU A 93 3.04 9.76 -0.45
C GLU A 93 2.49 11.15 -0.12
N LEU A 94 1.53 11.60 -0.94
CA LEU A 94 0.93 12.92 -0.80
C LEU A 94 0.05 13.06 0.44
N ASN A 95 -0.69 12.00 0.80
CA ASN A 95 -1.70 12.04 1.86
C ASN A 95 -1.23 11.34 3.13
N PRO A 96 -0.96 12.08 4.22
CA PRO A 96 -0.52 11.47 5.48
C PRO A 96 -1.45 10.41 6.04
N ILE A 97 -2.76 10.51 5.76
CA ILE A 97 -3.72 9.50 6.23
C ILE A 97 -3.42 8.11 5.65
N ILE A 98 -2.91 8.04 4.42
CA ILE A 98 -2.54 6.76 3.79
C ILE A 98 -1.41 6.10 4.59
N VAL A 99 -0.42 6.86 5.01
CA VAL A 99 0.67 6.35 5.86
C VAL A 99 0.12 5.85 7.19
N LYS A 100 -0.78 6.60 7.79
CA LYS A 100 -1.42 6.23 9.06
C LYS A 100 -2.18 4.91 8.92
N TRP A 101 -2.94 4.73 7.86
CA TRP A 101 -3.70 3.49 7.63
C TRP A 101 -2.77 2.30 7.40
N CYS A 102 -1.67 2.48 6.66
CA CYS A 102 -0.70 1.42 6.43
C CYS A 102 0.04 1.00 7.70
N ARG A 103 0.21 1.91 8.65
CA ARG A 103 0.80 1.62 9.96
C ARG A 103 -0.20 1.07 10.97
N GLY A 104 -1.49 1.21 10.70
CA GLY A 104 -2.58 0.79 11.57
C GLY A 104 -3.39 -0.36 10.98
N PRO A 105 -4.65 -0.10 10.54
CA PRO A 105 -5.55 -1.17 10.12
C PRO A 105 -5.05 -2.03 8.97
N LEU A 106 -4.19 -1.49 8.09
CA LEU A 106 -3.66 -2.21 6.93
C LEU A 106 -2.30 -2.87 7.20
N ALA A 107 -1.72 -2.69 8.37
CA ALA A 107 -0.33 -3.13 8.65
C ALA A 107 -0.13 -4.63 8.39
N HIS A 108 -1.09 -5.47 8.74
CA HIS A 108 -0.98 -6.92 8.58
C HIS A 108 -0.95 -7.38 7.13
N LEU A 109 -1.45 -6.58 6.18
CA LEU A 109 -1.42 -6.94 4.75
C LEU A 109 0.01 -6.98 4.20
N THR A 110 0.92 -6.24 4.79
CA THR A 110 2.32 -6.15 4.35
C THR A 110 3.30 -6.64 5.39
N GLY A 111 2.81 -7.25 6.48
CA GLY A 111 3.67 -7.70 7.56
C GLY A 111 4.41 -6.56 8.27
N GLY A 112 3.82 -5.36 8.31
CA GLY A 112 4.41 -4.20 8.96
C GLY A 112 5.51 -3.51 8.14
N ALA A 113 5.45 -3.60 6.80
CA ALA A 113 6.46 -2.98 5.92
C ALA A 113 6.55 -1.46 6.11
N VAL A 114 5.46 -0.82 6.52
CA VAL A 114 5.39 0.62 6.80
C VAL A 114 5.39 0.82 8.31
N ASP A 115 6.53 1.10 8.88
CA ASP A 115 6.65 1.36 10.33
C ASP A 115 7.41 2.64 10.65
#